data_8da9bed60e6816b7cad9431928256f9c
#
_entry.id   8da9bed60e6816b7cad9431928256f9c
#
_cell.length_a   1.000
_cell.length_b   1.000
_cell.length_c   1.000
_cell.angle_alpha   90.00
_cell.angle_beta   90.00
_cell.angle_gamma   90.00
#
_symmetry.space_group_name_H-M   'P 1'
#
loop_
_entity.id
_entity.type
_entity.pdbx_description
1 polymer ?
#
loop_
_entity_poly.entity_id
_entity_poly.type
_entity_poly.pdbx_seq_one_letter_code
_entity_poly.pdbx_strand_id
1 'polypeptide(L)'
;MTAQPLRRCAGCGRRSAQRELVRFVAVDGELVHGPAGAPGRGAYTCRRIACFERATARQGFARVLQTPVRVDPALARIYTEEPHA
;
A
#
# COMPACT_ATOMS: atom_id res chain seq x y z
N MET A 1 -6.17 23.86 12.45
CA MET A 1 -5.45 22.61 12.55
C MET A 1 -5.93 21.63 11.48
N THR A 2 -5.02 21.02 10.80
CA THR A 2 -5.35 20.15 9.68
C THR A 2 -5.37 18.69 10.14
N ALA A 3 -6.49 18.01 9.91
CA ALA A 3 -6.58 16.61 10.25
C ALA A 3 -5.74 15.79 9.27
N GLN A 4 -5.06 14.78 9.80
CA GLN A 4 -4.34 13.84 8.96
C GLN A 4 -5.34 12.96 8.22
N PRO A 5 -5.17 12.77 6.90
CA PRO A 5 -6.03 11.84 6.20
C PRO A 5 -5.82 10.43 6.75
N LEU A 6 -6.92 9.72 6.95
CA LEU A 6 -6.85 8.34 7.36
C LEU A 6 -7.05 7.45 6.15
N ARG A 7 -6.29 6.38 6.11
CA ARG A 7 -6.38 5.39 5.03
C ARG A 7 -6.45 4.01 5.64
N ARG A 8 -6.97 3.08 4.87
CA ARG A 8 -7.15 1.72 5.34
C ARG A 8 -6.11 0.81 4.73
N CYS A 9 -5.51 -0.05 5.55
CA CYS A 9 -4.57 -1.05 5.07
C CYS A 9 -5.32 -2.08 4.23
N ALA A 10 -4.84 -2.32 3.01
CA ALA A 10 -5.47 -3.29 2.12
C ALA A 10 -5.29 -4.72 2.61
N GLY A 11 -4.35 -4.96 3.51
CA GLY A 11 -4.12 -6.29 4.07
C GLY A 11 -4.96 -6.57 5.29
N CYS A 12 -4.84 -5.75 6.31
CA CYS A 12 -5.50 -6.03 7.59
C CYS A 12 -6.73 -5.17 7.86
N GLY A 13 -6.97 -4.14 7.07
CA GLY A 13 -8.14 -3.29 7.26
C GLY A 13 -7.99 -2.20 8.31
N ARG A 14 -6.86 -2.14 8.97
CA ARG A 14 -6.63 -1.14 10.01
C ARG A 14 -6.54 0.25 9.39
N ARG A 15 -7.09 1.23 10.07
CA ARG A 15 -6.98 2.62 9.65
C ARG A 15 -5.81 3.29 10.34
N SER A 16 -5.08 4.07 9.59
CA SER A 16 -3.94 4.82 10.14
C SER A 16 -3.75 6.08 9.33
N ALA A 17 -2.97 7.01 9.89
CA ALA A 17 -2.61 8.20 9.16
C ALA A 17 -1.85 7.81 7.88
N GLN A 18 -2.15 8.52 6.80
CA GLN A 18 -1.58 8.21 5.50
C GLN A 18 -0.06 8.11 5.55
N ARG A 19 0.59 9.00 6.27
CA ARG A 19 2.05 9.03 6.34
C ARG A 19 2.64 7.83 7.05
N GLU A 20 1.81 7.09 7.80
CA GLU A 20 2.28 5.91 8.54
C GLU A 20 2.15 4.64 7.72
N LEU A 21 1.66 4.77 6.50
CA LEU A 21 1.39 3.63 5.65
C LEU A 21 2.27 3.67 4.42
N VAL A 22 2.43 2.51 3.79
CA VAL A 22 3.10 2.41 2.51
C VAL A 22 2.05 2.59 1.43
N ARG A 23 2.34 3.44 0.43
CA ARG A 23 1.39 3.71 -0.64
C ARG A 23 1.81 3.04 -1.93
N PHE A 24 0.83 2.50 -2.66
CA PHE A 24 1.03 1.93 -3.97
C PHE A 24 0.04 2.53 -4.95
N VAL A 25 0.43 2.58 -6.21
CA VAL A 25 -0.43 3.05 -7.29
C VAL A 25 -0.33 2.05 -8.44
N ALA A 26 -1.28 2.14 -9.38
CA ALA A 26 -1.25 1.31 -10.56
C ALA A 26 -0.67 2.11 -11.72
N VAL A 27 0.34 1.54 -12.39
CA VAL A 27 0.94 2.16 -13.57
C VAL A 27 1.01 1.07 -14.63
N ASP A 28 0.26 1.25 -15.71
CA ASP A 28 0.27 0.31 -16.84
C ASP A 28 0.02 -1.11 -16.39
N GLY A 29 -0.94 -1.28 -15.48
CA GLY A 29 -1.32 -2.61 -15.02
C GLY A 29 -0.40 -3.22 -13.98
N GLU A 30 0.57 -2.45 -13.47
CA GLU A 30 1.50 -2.96 -12.47
C GLU A 30 1.39 -2.15 -11.19
N LEU A 31 1.55 -2.83 -10.07
CA LEU A 31 1.57 -2.17 -8.78
C LEU A 31 2.95 -1.56 -8.58
N VAL A 32 2.98 -0.27 -8.27
CA VAL A 32 4.22 0.48 -8.11
C VAL A 32 4.18 1.23 -6.79
N HIS A 33 5.30 1.24 -6.06
CA HIS A 33 5.43 2.02 -4.85
C HIS A 33 5.41 3.50 -5.22
N GLY A 34 4.47 4.24 -4.65
CA GLY A 34 4.31 5.65 -4.97
C GLY A 34 4.51 6.52 -3.75
N PRO A 35 4.82 7.80 -3.97
CA PRO A 35 4.99 8.72 -2.84
C PRO A 35 3.65 9.00 -2.17
N ALA A 36 3.70 9.21 -0.88
CA ALA A 36 2.53 9.63 -0.13
C ALA A 36 2.10 11.00 -0.62
N GLY A 37 0.79 11.21 -0.74
CA GLY A 37 0.27 12.51 -1.12
C GLY A 37 0.26 12.80 -2.61
N ALA A 38 0.78 11.89 -3.44
CA ALA A 38 0.69 12.09 -4.88
C ALA A 38 -0.78 12.04 -5.30
N PRO A 39 -1.16 12.78 -6.37
CA PRO A 39 -2.55 12.76 -6.82
C PRO A 39 -2.93 11.40 -7.37
N GLY A 40 -4.24 11.12 -7.34
CA GLY A 40 -4.76 9.89 -7.89
C GLY A 40 -5.08 8.88 -6.82
N ARG A 41 -5.66 7.76 -7.25
CA ARG A 41 -6.08 6.70 -6.33
C ARG A 41 -4.88 5.92 -5.85
N GLY A 42 -4.83 5.66 -4.56
CA GLY A 42 -3.75 4.88 -3.98
C GLY A 42 -4.28 3.75 -3.12
N ALA A 43 -3.48 2.70 -3.00
CA ALA A 43 -3.75 1.62 -2.07
C ALA A 43 -2.65 1.64 -1.00
N TYR A 44 -3.00 1.28 0.22
CA TYR A 44 -2.10 1.45 1.36
C TYR A 44 -1.97 0.15 2.13
N THR A 45 -0.82 -0.04 2.76
CA THR A 45 -0.63 -1.13 3.73
C THR A 45 0.10 -0.60 4.94
N CYS A 46 -0.06 -1.30 6.06
CA CYS A 46 0.82 -1.09 7.20
C CYS A 46 2.27 -1.38 6.77
N ARG A 47 3.22 -0.90 7.57
CA ARG A 47 4.63 -1.15 7.28
C ARG A 47 5.04 -2.53 7.77
N ARG A 48 4.29 -3.53 7.37
CA ARG A 48 4.53 -4.93 7.73
C ARG A 48 4.39 -5.78 6.49
N ILE A 49 5.39 -6.63 6.28
CA ILE A 49 5.34 -7.50 5.11
C ILE A 49 4.11 -8.40 5.14
N ALA A 50 3.65 -8.79 6.32
CA ALA A 50 2.47 -9.65 6.42
C ALA A 50 1.25 -8.97 5.81
N CYS A 51 1.12 -7.66 5.96
CA CYS A 51 0.01 -6.93 5.38
C CYS A 51 0.11 -6.89 3.85
N PHE A 52 1.32 -6.73 3.33
CA PHE A 52 1.56 -6.77 1.90
C PHE A 52 1.19 -8.14 1.32
N GLU A 53 1.64 -9.19 1.99
CA GLU A 53 1.35 -10.54 1.52
C GLU A 53 -0.13 -10.86 1.55
N ARG A 54 -0.80 -10.41 2.61
CA ARG A 54 -2.24 -10.62 2.72
C ARG A 54 -3.00 -9.84 1.65
N ALA A 55 -2.59 -8.60 1.41
CA ALA A 55 -3.23 -7.79 0.38
C ALA A 55 -3.05 -8.42 -1.00
N THR A 56 -1.86 -8.97 -1.27
CA THR A 56 -1.59 -9.64 -2.53
C THR A 56 -2.47 -10.88 -2.68
N ALA A 57 -2.51 -11.72 -1.63
CA ALA A 57 -3.26 -12.97 -1.68
C ALA A 57 -4.76 -12.74 -1.87
N ARG A 58 -5.28 -11.66 -1.33
CA ARG A 58 -6.70 -11.37 -1.39
C ARG A 58 -7.06 -10.39 -2.49
N GLN A 59 -6.11 -10.03 -3.31
CA GLN A 59 -6.28 -9.06 -4.39
C GLN A 59 -6.79 -7.72 -3.87
N GLY A 60 -6.35 -7.36 -2.67
CA GLY A 60 -6.77 -6.12 -2.05
C GLY A 60 -6.32 -4.89 -2.81
N PHE A 61 -5.14 -4.96 -3.43
CA PHE A 61 -4.65 -3.83 -4.21
C PHE A 61 -5.55 -3.56 -5.42
N ALA A 62 -5.88 -4.63 -6.16
CA ALA A 62 -6.73 -4.47 -7.33
C ALA A 62 -8.10 -3.94 -6.95
N ARG A 63 -8.61 -4.41 -5.82
CA ARG A 63 -9.93 -3.99 -5.35
C ARG A 63 -9.95 -2.50 -5.00
N VAL A 64 -8.95 -2.04 -4.26
CA VAL A 64 -8.87 -0.64 -3.86
C VAL A 64 -8.61 0.25 -5.06
N LEU A 65 -7.70 -0.17 -5.94
CA LEU A 65 -7.34 0.63 -7.11
C LEU A 65 -8.37 0.51 -8.22
N GLN A 66 -9.30 -0.44 -8.09
CA GLN A 66 -10.39 -0.65 -9.04
C GLN A 66 -9.88 -0.98 -10.43
N THR A 67 -8.75 -1.67 -10.50
CA THR A 67 -8.17 -2.13 -11.74
C THR A 67 -7.29 -3.32 -11.44
N PRO A 68 -7.22 -4.31 -12.32
CA PRO A 68 -6.29 -5.42 -12.12
C PRO A 68 -4.86 -4.91 -12.12
N VAL A 69 -4.04 -5.45 -11.22
CA VAL A 69 -2.63 -5.09 -11.17
C VAL A 69 -1.81 -6.33 -10.97
N ARG A 70 -0.61 -6.34 -11.55
CA ARG A 70 0.38 -7.35 -11.27
C ARG A 70 1.23 -6.88 -10.11
N VAL A 71 1.50 -7.78 -9.18
CA VAL A 71 2.28 -7.46 -8.00
C VAL A 71 3.63 -8.16 -8.14
N ASP A 72 4.69 -7.36 -8.29
CA ASP A 72 6.03 -7.89 -8.34
C ASP A 72 6.46 -8.27 -6.93
N PRO A 73 6.85 -9.53 -6.70
CA PRO A 73 7.30 -9.94 -5.37
C PRO A 73 8.47 -9.10 -4.84
N ALA A 74 9.23 -8.48 -5.72
CA ALA A 74 10.35 -7.63 -5.28
C ALA A 74 9.87 -6.43 -4.47
N LEU A 75 8.59 -6.05 -4.57
CA LEU A 75 8.05 -4.96 -3.76
C LEU A 75 8.12 -5.27 -2.27
N ALA A 76 8.23 -6.55 -1.91
CA ALA A 76 8.36 -6.91 -0.51
C ALA A 76 9.61 -6.33 0.13
N ARG A 77 10.61 -5.96 -0.68
CA ARG A 77 11.84 -5.37 -0.15
C ARG A 77 11.60 -4.06 0.58
N ILE A 78 10.53 -3.36 0.20
CA ILE A 78 10.20 -2.10 0.88
C ILE A 78 10.07 -2.32 2.37
N TYR A 79 9.53 -3.46 2.76
CA TYR A 79 9.30 -3.77 4.17
C TYR A 79 10.53 -4.32 4.86
N THR A 80 11.35 -5.05 4.14
CA THR A 80 12.52 -5.68 4.74
C THR A 80 13.69 -4.71 4.87
N GLU A 81 13.64 -3.59 4.17
CA GLU A 81 14.70 -2.59 4.25
C GLU A 81 14.45 -1.57 5.34
N GLU A 82 13.35 -1.69 6.04
CA GLU A 82 13.08 -0.81 7.17
C GLU A 82 14.15 -1.00 8.23
N PRO A 83 14.74 0.08 8.73
CA PRO A 83 15.70 -0.09 9.80
C PRO A 83 15.01 -0.59 11.05
N HIS A 84 15.70 -1.49 11.73
CA HIS A 84 15.21 -1.99 13.00
C HIS A 84 15.82 -1.18 14.11
N ALA A 85 14.97 -0.70 14.94
CA ALA A 85 15.43 0.03 16.10
C ALA A 85 16.07 -0.90 17.09
#